data_3d637697aaa88babd49992dbd7430ffe
#
_entry.id   3d637697aaa88babd49992dbd7430ffe
#
_cell.length_a   1.000
_cell.length_b   1.000
_cell.length_c   1.000
_cell.angle_alpha   90.00
_cell.angle_beta   90.00
_cell.angle_gamma   90.00
#
_symmetry.space_group_name_H-M   'P 1'
#
loop_
_entity.id
_entity.type
_entity.pdbx_description
1 polymer ?
#
loop_
_entity_poly.entity_id
_entity_poly.type
_entity_poly.pdbx_seq_one_letter_code
_entity_poly.pdbx_strand_id
1 'polypeptide(L)'
;MSISKFTTKVIGDKRRWRQYKARAGRLPESYRDSVEALERYFMHFGPSDADSAVRMFEDLVELFEQAAADGTSIREIVGDDPVEFAETFLENYTKGGWVTKEQDRLTSAIDRAAGGEGHSVR
;
A
#
# COMPACT_ATOMS: atom_id res chain seq x y z
N MET A 1 -6.47 -30.37 1.87
CA MET A 1 -7.67 -29.55 1.96
C MET A 1 -7.34 -28.09 1.85
N SER A 2 -7.99 -27.41 0.93
CA SER A 2 -7.73 -25.99 0.72
C SER A 2 -8.10 -25.15 1.94
N ILE A 3 -9.15 -25.55 2.66
CA ILE A 3 -9.57 -24.84 3.87
C ILE A 3 -8.51 -24.93 4.95
N SER A 4 -7.93 -26.10 5.14
CA SER A 4 -6.89 -26.30 6.13
C SER A 4 -5.65 -25.48 5.81
N LYS A 5 -5.25 -25.48 4.55
CA LYS A 5 -4.11 -24.72 4.09
C LYS A 5 -4.34 -23.22 4.24
N PHE A 6 -5.54 -22.79 3.86
CA PHE A 6 -5.94 -21.40 3.98
C PHE A 6 -5.93 -20.96 5.45
N THR A 7 -6.45 -21.82 6.34
CA THR A 7 -6.51 -21.52 7.75
C THR A 7 -5.12 -21.36 8.34
N THR A 8 -4.18 -22.21 7.95
CA THR A 8 -2.81 -22.13 8.43
C THR A 8 -2.18 -20.79 8.06
N LYS A 9 -2.38 -20.37 6.83
CA LYS A 9 -1.86 -19.09 6.37
C LYS A 9 -2.55 -17.93 7.09
N VAL A 10 -3.85 -18.03 7.26
CA VAL A 10 -4.62 -17.00 7.93
C VAL A 10 -4.22 -16.87 9.39
N ILE A 11 -3.88 -17.97 10.06
CA ILE A 11 -3.43 -17.91 11.44
C ILE A 11 -2.15 -17.09 11.57
N GLY A 12 -1.20 -17.27 10.65
CA GLY A 12 0.02 -16.49 10.66
C GLY A 12 -0.24 -15.01 10.46
N ASP A 13 -1.15 -14.68 9.53
CA ASP A 13 -1.48 -13.29 9.22
C ASP A 13 -2.50 -12.73 10.17
N LYS A 14 -3.22 -13.58 10.88
CA LYS A 14 -4.33 -13.17 11.73
C LYS A 14 -3.88 -12.30 12.88
N ARG A 15 -2.71 -12.58 13.44
CA ARG A 15 -2.15 -11.74 14.49
C ARG A 15 -1.89 -10.33 13.98
N ARG A 16 -1.26 -10.23 12.81
CA ARG A 16 -0.96 -8.94 12.20
C ARG A 16 -2.25 -8.20 11.86
N TRP A 17 -3.24 -8.92 11.35
CA TRP A 17 -4.53 -8.34 11.03
C TRP A 17 -5.20 -7.78 12.29
N ARG A 18 -5.19 -8.54 13.38
CA ARG A 18 -5.78 -8.06 14.65
C ARG A 18 -5.03 -6.85 15.18
N GLN A 19 -3.71 -6.84 15.04
CA GLN A 19 -2.92 -5.68 15.46
C GLN A 19 -3.27 -4.45 14.63
N TYR A 20 -3.45 -4.64 13.35
CA TYR A 20 -3.88 -3.56 12.48
C TYR A 20 -5.25 -3.03 12.90
N LYS A 21 -6.20 -3.92 13.11
CA LYS A 21 -7.56 -3.51 13.52
C LYS A 21 -7.53 -2.77 14.86
N ALA A 22 -6.70 -3.20 15.78
CA ALA A 22 -6.57 -2.53 17.06
C ALA A 22 -6.00 -1.12 16.89
N ARG A 23 -4.99 -0.99 16.03
CA ARG A 23 -4.40 0.32 15.76
C ARG A 23 -5.40 1.26 15.10
N ALA A 24 -6.11 0.75 14.10
CA ALA A 24 -7.13 1.54 13.41
C ALA A 24 -8.22 1.98 14.38
N GLY A 25 -8.60 1.10 15.29
CA GLY A 25 -9.62 1.42 16.29
C GLY A 25 -9.24 2.51 17.26
N ARG A 26 -7.94 2.76 17.44
CA ARG A 26 -7.47 3.82 18.34
C ARG A 26 -7.37 5.18 17.66
N LEU A 27 -7.56 5.25 16.36
CA LEU A 27 -7.51 6.52 15.66
C LEU A 27 -8.67 7.42 16.07
N PRO A 28 -8.49 8.74 15.98
CA PRO A 28 -9.63 9.66 16.15
C PRO A 28 -10.73 9.28 15.15
N GLU A 29 -11.97 9.58 15.51
CA GLU A 29 -13.14 9.10 14.79
C GLU A 29 -13.08 9.31 13.28
N SER A 30 -12.78 10.52 12.83
CA SER A 30 -12.77 10.79 11.40
C SER A 30 -11.64 10.05 10.67
N TYR A 31 -10.51 9.88 11.33
CA TYR A 31 -9.40 9.11 10.76
C TYR A 31 -9.73 7.63 10.71
N ARG A 32 -10.34 7.13 11.77
CA ARG A 32 -10.79 5.74 11.82
C ARG A 32 -11.81 5.46 10.72
N ASP A 33 -12.77 6.35 10.55
CA ASP A 33 -13.79 6.19 9.51
C ASP A 33 -13.16 6.16 8.13
N SER A 34 -12.15 7.01 7.91
CA SER A 34 -11.46 7.05 6.64
C SER A 34 -10.70 5.75 6.37
N VAL A 35 -10.01 5.23 7.39
CA VAL A 35 -9.29 3.98 7.25
C VAL A 35 -10.25 2.83 6.97
N GLU A 36 -11.40 2.82 7.65
CA GLU A 36 -12.40 1.77 7.42
C GLU A 36 -12.96 1.81 6.00
N ALA A 37 -13.19 3.01 5.49
CA ALA A 37 -13.67 3.16 4.11
C ALA A 37 -12.63 2.66 3.10
N LEU A 38 -11.37 3.04 3.31
CA LEU A 38 -10.28 2.60 2.45
C LEU A 38 -10.05 1.10 2.56
N GLU A 39 -10.15 0.57 3.78
CA GLU A 39 -10.02 -0.87 4.01
C GLU A 39 -11.05 -1.62 3.18
N ARG A 40 -12.29 -1.14 3.19
CA ARG A 40 -13.36 -1.77 2.43
C ARG A 40 -13.05 -1.77 0.94
N TYR A 41 -12.58 -0.65 0.44
CA TYR A 41 -12.21 -0.54 -0.98
C TYR A 41 -11.08 -1.51 -1.30
N PHE A 42 -10.06 -1.56 -0.45
CA PHE A 42 -8.90 -2.43 -0.70
C PHE A 42 -9.23 -3.90 -0.56
N MET A 43 -10.27 -4.26 0.19
CA MET A 43 -10.73 -5.64 0.24
C MET A 43 -11.21 -6.12 -1.12
N HIS A 44 -11.75 -5.20 -1.93
CA HIS A 44 -12.24 -5.55 -3.26
C HIS A 44 -11.15 -5.48 -4.32
N PHE A 45 -10.21 -4.56 -4.19
CA PHE A 45 -9.26 -4.27 -5.25
C PHE A 45 -7.80 -4.42 -4.87
N GLY A 46 -7.54 -4.83 -3.64
CA GLY A 46 -6.18 -4.96 -3.15
C GLY A 46 -5.47 -6.21 -3.66
N PRO A 47 -4.23 -6.40 -3.20
CA PRO A 47 -3.45 -7.56 -3.62
C PRO A 47 -4.12 -8.87 -3.24
N SER A 48 -3.90 -9.89 -4.05
CA SER A 48 -4.50 -11.20 -3.81
C SER A 48 -3.72 -12.02 -2.78
N ASP A 49 -2.42 -11.75 -2.60
CA ASP A 49 -1.66 -12.50 -1.61
C ASP A 49 -1.77 -11.85 -0.23
N ALA A 50 -1.90 -12.71 0.78
CA ALA A 50 -2.17 -12.25 2.14
C ALA A 50 -1.04 -11.39 2.70
N ASP A 51 0.20 -11.72 2.39
CA ASP A 51 1.33 -10.96 2.94
C ASP A 51 1.35 -9.52 2.43
N SER A 52 1.16 -9.34 1.12
CA SER A 52 1.11 -7.99 0.54
C SER A 52 -0.09 -7.22 1.05
N ALA A 53 -1.22 -7.89 1.20
CA ALA A 53 -2.44 -7.26 1.70
C ALA A 53 -2.26 -6.76 3.13
N VAL A 54 -1.70 -7.59 4.00
CA VAL A 54 -1.50 -7.19 5.39
C VAL A 54 -0.50 -6.04 5.49
N ARG A 55 0.57 -6.10 4.70
CA ARG A 55 1.55 -5.03 4.67
C ARG A 55 0.91 -3.72 4.23
N MET A 56 0.06 -3.80 3.22
CA MET A 56 -0.67 -2.63 2.72
C MET A 56 -1.51 -2.00 3.83
N PHE A 57 -2.25 -2.82 4.57
CA PHE A 57 -3.08 -2.31 5.64
C PHE A 57 -2.25 -1.75 6.80
N GLU A 58 -1.12 -2.39 7.10
CA GLU A 58 -0.23 -1.86 8.14
C GLU A 58 0.31 -0.49 7.76
N ASP A 59 0.70 -0.33 6.50
CA ASP A 59 1.19 0.95 6.02
C ASP A 59 0.08 2.00 5.99
N LEU A 60 -1.13 1.58 5.67
CA LEU A 60 -2.28 2.48 5.66
C LEU A 60 -2.55 3.05 7.05
N VAL A 61 -2.60 2.18 8.06
CA VAL A 61 -2.89 2.65 9.40
C VAL A 61 -1.74 3.51 9.93
N GLU A 62 -0.52 3.17 9.59
CA GLU A 62 0.63 3.97 10.00
C GLU A 62 0.55 5.38 9.40
N LEU A 63 0.17 5.48 8.14
CA LEU A 63 0.00 6.77 7.49
C LEU A 63 -0.98 7.64 8.25
N PHE A 64 -2.12 7.07 8.63
CA PHE A 64 -3.15 7.81 9.34
C PHE A 64 -2.77 8.09 10.80
N GLU A 65 -2.00 7.21 11.43
CA GLU A 65 -1.47 7.46 12.77
C GLU A 65 -0.54 8.67 12.76
N GLN A 66 0.36 8.72 11.78
CA GLN A 66 1.27 9.84 11.64
C GLN A 66 0.52 11.13 11.37
N ALA A 67 -0.46 11.06 10.50
CA ALA A 67 -1.26 12.23 10.16
C ALA A 67 -2.02 12.74 11.37
N ALA A 68 -2.61 11.85 12.16
CA ALA A 68 -3.34 12.25 13.36
C ALA A 68 -2.39 12.91 14.38
N ALA A 69 -1.20 12.35 14.54
CA ALA A 69 -0.22 12.90 15.45
C ALA A 69 0.27 14.30 15.01
N ASP A 70 0.38 14.50 13.70
CA ASP A 70 0.88 15.76 13.14
C ASP A 70 -0.21 16.80 12.91
N GLY A 71 -1.47 16.42 13.12
CA GLY A 71 -2.59 17.31 12.83
C GLY A 71 -2.86 17.49 11.35
N THR A 72 -2.36 16.58 10.51
CA THR A 72 -2.61 16.62 9.08
C THR A 72 -4.06 16.20 8.81
N SER A 73 -4.79 17.00 8.07
CA SER A 73 -6.21 16.72 7.83
C SER A 73 -6.38 15.55 6.88
N ILE A 74 -7.55 14.93 6.94
CA ILE A 74 -7.88 13.84 6.03
C ILE A 74 -7.80 14.29 4.58
N ARG A 75 -8.26 15.51 4.31
CA ARG A 75 -8.23 16.04 2.95
C ARG A 75 -6.80 16.25 2.44
N GLU A 76 -5.90 16.60 3.36
CA GLU A 76 -4.49 16.72 2.99
C GLU A 76 -3.86 15.37 2.67
N ILE A 77 -4.30 14.31 3.37
CA ILE A 77 -3.79 12.96 3.11
C ILE A 77 -4.33 12.43 1.80
N VAL A 78 -5.65 12.47 1.67
CA VAL A 78 -6.37 11.76 0.60
C VAL A 78 -6.49 12.62 -0.66
N GLY A 79 -6.51 13.95 -0.50
CA GLY A 79 -6.74 14.84 -1.62
C GLY A 79 -8.23 14.94 -1.92
N ASP A 80 -8.54 15.50 -3.08
CA ASP A 80 -9.93 15.72 -3.46
C ASP A 80 -10.59 14.49 -4.08
N ASP A 81 -9.77 13.56 -4.57
CA ASP A 81 -10.26 12.36 -5.24
C ASP A 81 -9.81 11.11 -4.47
N PRO A 82 -10.68 10.58 -3.60
CA PRO A 82 -10.30 9.39 -2.81
C PRO A 82 -9.98 8.17 -3.66
N VAL A 83 -10.64 8.02 -4.81
CA VAL A 83 -10.38 6.88 -5.68
C VAL A 83 -8.97 6.97 -6.26
N GLU A 84 -8.58 8.17 -6.68
CA GLU A 84 -7.22 8.38 -7.18
C GLU A 84 -6.18 8.06 -6.10
N PHE A 85 -6.42 8.52 -4.88
CA PHE A 85 -5.54 8.22 -3.76
C PHE A 85 -5.43 6.71 -3.57
N ALA A 86 -6.57 6.03 -3.56
CA ALA A 86 -6.60 4.59 -3.32
C ALA A 86 -5.86 3.85 -4.42
N GLU A 87 -6.06 4.23 -5.67
CA GLU A 87 -5.39 3.57 -6.78
C GLU A 87 -3.88 3.77 -6.74
N THR A 88 -3.45 4.99 -6.44
CA THR A 88 -2.03 5.30 -6.30
C THR A 88 -1.41 4.51 -5.16
N PHE A 89 -2.12 4.44 -4.04
CA PHE A 89 -1.64 3.68 -2.88
C PHE A 89 -1.49 2.20 -3.22
N LEU A 90 -2.46 1.65 -3.94
CA LEU A 90 -2.44 0.24 -4.33
C LEU A 90 -1.27 -0.12 -5.23
N GLU A 91 -0.80 0.81 -6.04
CA GLU A 91 0.28 0.54 -6.99
C GLU A 91 1.54 -0.01 -6.32
N ASN A 92 1.75 0.32 -5.06
CA ASN A 92 2.92 -0.13 -4.33
C ASN A 92 2.82 -1.58 -3.89
N TYR A 93 1.62 -2.16 -3.95
CA TYR A 93 1.36 -3.50 -3.38
C TYR A 93 0.77 -4.47 -4.38
N THR A 94 0.46 -4.00 -5.57
CA THR A 94 -0.14 -4.84 -6.59
C THR A 94 0.89 -5.16 -7.65
N LYS A 95 0.49 -6.03 -8.56
CA LYS A 95 1.33 -6.42 -9.67
C LYS A 95 1.79 -5.22 -10.48
N GLY A 96 0.90 -4.22 -10.65
CA GLY A 96 1.24 -3.01 -11.36
C GLY A 96 2.38 -2.25 -10.72
N GLY A 97 2.37 -2.14 -9.39
CA GLY A 97 3.44 -1.48 -8.67
C GLY A 97 4.78 -2.18 -8.84
N TRP A 98 4.75 -3.51 -8.80
CA TRP A 98 5.96 -4.29 -9.02
C TRP A 98 6.51 -4.07 -10.44
N VAL A 99 5.62 -4.10 -11.41
CA VAL A 99 6.01 -3.88 -12.81
C VAL A 99 6.63 -2.51 -12.99
N THR A 100 6.05 -1.48 -12.37
CA THR A 100 6.57 -0.13 -12.46
C THR A 100 7.98 -0.04 -11.90
N LYS A 101 8.23 -0.68 -10.77
CA LYS A 101 9.57 -0.68 -10.18
C LYS A 101 10.60 -1.34 -11.09
N GLU A 102 10.23 -2.44 -11.72
CA GLU A 102 11.13 -3.12 -12.64
C GLU A 102 11.36 -2.28 -13.90
N GLN A 103 10.34 -1.59 -14.37
CA GLN A 103 10.48 -0.70 -15.51
C GLN A 103 11.41 0.45 -15.18
N ASP A 104 11.29 1.02 -14.00
CA ASP A 104 12.17 2.11 -13.57
C ASP A 104 13.61 1.62 -13.46
N ARG A 105 13.80 0.42 -12.95
CA ARG A 105 15.13 -0.17 -12.82
C ARG A 105 15.78 -0.36 -14.18
N LEU A 106 15.00 -0.87 -15.13
CA LEU A 106 15.46 -1.07 -16.50
C LEU A 106 15.83 0.27 -17.12
N THR A 107 14.94 1.23 -17.01
CA THR A 107 15.17 2.56 -17.58
C THR A 107 16.44 3.18 -17.03
N SER A 108 16.63 3.12 -15.72
CA SER A 108 17.83 3.67 -15.08
C SER A 108 19.09 2.98 -15.55
N ALA A 109 19.04 1.66 -15.70
CA ALA A 109 20.21 0.90 -16.15
C ALA A 109 20.59 1.27 -17.58
N ILE A 110 19.59 1.38 -18.44
CA ILE A 110 19.82 1.74 -19.85
C ILE A 110 20.33 3.17 -19.97
N ASP A 111 19.74 4.08 -19.18
CA ASP A 111 20.18 5.47 -19.22
C ASP A 111 21.65 5.61 -18.82
N ARG A 112 22.09 4.84 -17.82
CA ARG A 112 23.49 4.86 -17.40
C ARG A 112 24.39 4.34 -18.51
N ALA A 113 23.99 3.24 -19.12
CA ALA A 113 24.77 2.64 -20.20
C ALA A 113 24.84 3.55 -21.42
N ALA A 114 23.68 4.09 -21.81
CA ALA A 114 23.58 4.95 -22.97
C ALA A 114 24.25 6.31 -22.73
N GLY A 115 24.27 6.76 -21.49
CA GLY A 115 24.95 8.00 -21.14
C GLY A 115 26.42 7.96 -21.49
N GLY A 116 27.07 6.83 -21.20
CA GLY A 116 28.47 6.64 -21.57
C GLY A 116 28.66 6.59 -23.08
N GLU A 117 27.78 5.86 -23.75
CA GLU A 117 27.83 5.75 -25.20
C GLU A 117 27.51 7.08 -25.89
N GLY A 118 26.52 7.76 -25.34
CA GLY A 118 26.08 9.01 -25.92
C GLY A 118 27.20 10.03 -26.05
N HIS A 119 28.06 10.06 -25.08
CA HIS A 119 29.22 10.95 -25.10
C HIS A 119 30.19 10.59 -26.16
N SER A 120 30.45 9.33 -26.38
CA SER A 120 31.40 8.89 -27.37
C SER A 120 30.88 9.10 -28.77
N VAL A 121 29.57 9.08 -28.95
CA VAL A 121 28.99 9.26 -30.27
C VAL A 121 29.03 10.72 -30.69
N ARG A 122 28.92 11.59 -29.73
CA ARG A 122 28.98 13.01 -30.05
C ARG A 122 30.42 13.50 -30.05
#